data_e0f7f48e9f3c28745e662a706f8e5277
#
_entry.id   e0f7f48e9f3c28745e662a706f8e5277
#
_cell.length_a   1.000
_cell.length_b   1.000
_cell.length_c   1.000
_cell.angle_alpha   90.00
_cell.angle_beta   90.00
_cell.angle_gamma   90.00
#
_symmetry.space_group_name_H-M   'P 1'
#
loop_
_entity.id
_entity.type
_entity.pdbx_description
1 polymer ?
#
loop_
_entity_poly.entity_id
_entity_poly.type
_entity_poly.pdbx_seq_one_letter_code
_entity_poly.pdbx_strand_id
1 'polypeptide(L)'
;MSEAVIARLDVTQSDFEVQFSALMISPFESDTGLTQKVADILHTVAAEWDDAVTRLTNEFDQRDAHSLADLTIQQEALDTALVTIPADLRDALALAAERIRDFHQRQLAESWQYEDGEGNLLGQRVSPLDRVGVYVPGGRASYPSSVLMNTIDRKSVV
;
A
#
# COMPACT_ATOMS: atom_id res chain seq x y z
N MET A 1 -25.92 4.83 -16.57
CA MET A 1 -25.10 5.09 -15.37
C MET A 1 -26.08 5.05 -14.20
N SER A 2 -26.00 4.04 -13.34
CA SER A 2 -26.83 3.95 -12.15
C SER A 2 -26.32 4.97 -11.14
N GLU A 3 -27.14 5.93 -10.75
CA GLU A 3 -26.83 6.80 -9.62
C GLU A 3 -26.61 5.94 -8.37
N ALA A 4 -25.45 6.06 -7.77
CA ALA A 4 -25.19 5.42 -6.49
C ALA A 4 -26.05 6.10 -5.42
N VAL A 5 -27.15 5.46 -5.04
CA VAL A 5 -28.03 5.95 -3.96
C VAL A 5 -27.28 5.71 -2.64
N ILE A 6 -26.81 6.79 -2.03
CA ILE A 6 -26.23 6.74 -0.70
C ILE A 6 -27.32 6.39 0.30
N ALA A 7 -27.16 5.28 1.03
CA ALA A 7 -28.07 4.91 2.10
C ALA A 7 -28.02 5.98 3.22
N ARG A 8 -29.21 6.42 3.64
CA ARG A 8 -29.35 7.37 4.75
C ARG A 8 -30.09 6.69 5.88
N LEU A 9 -29.56 6.84 7.08
CA LEU A 9 -30.20 6.37 8.32
C LEU A 9 -30.66 7.58 9.13
N ASP A 10 -31.82 7.48 9.71
CA ASP A 10 -32.40 8.51 10.57
C ASP A 10 -32.72 7.92 11.94
N VAL A 11 -32.04 8.44 12.98
CA VAL A 11 -32.15 7.96 14.36
C VAL A 11 -33.56 8.13 14.95
N THR A 12 -34.41 8.95 14.31
CA THR A 12 -35.79 9.18 14.76
C THR A 12 -36.77 8.14 14.22
N GLN A 13 -36.34 7.30 13.25
CA GLN A 13 -37.17 6.25 12.69
C GLN A 13 -37.18 5.01 13.58
N SER A 14 -38.34 4.35 13.67
CA SER A 14 -38.51 3.19 14.53
C SER A 14 -37.72 1.95 14.14
N ASP A 15 -37.24 1.90 12.90
CA ASP A 15 -36.45 0.81 12.33
C ASP A 15 -34.95 1.14 12.21
N PHE A 16 -34.51 2.29 12.79
CA PHE A 16 -33.11 2.72 12.76
C PHE A 16 -32.15 1.64 13.23
N GLU A 17 -32.38 1.02 14.38
CA GLU A 17 -31.50 -0.02 14.95
C GLU A 17 -31.38 -1.24 14.04
N VAL A 18 -32.46 -1.62 13.37
CA VAL A 18 -32.45 -2.75 12.41
C VAL A 18 -31.61 -2.40 11.19
N GLN A 19 -31.82 -1.21 10.61
CA GLN A 19 -31.07 -0.74 9.45
C GLN A 19 -29.60 -0.52 9.79
N PHE A 20 -29.30 0.06 10.95
CA PHE A 20 -27.95 0.28 11.41
C PHE A 20 -27.21 -1.05 11.65
N SER A 21 -27.86 -2.01 12.33
CA SER A 21 -27.28 -3.34 12.54
C SER A 21 -27.00 -4.07 11.22
N ALA A 22 -27.89 -3.95 10.23
CA ALA A 22 -27.68 -4.53 8.91
C ALA A 22 -26.48 -3.90 8.18
N LEU A 23 -26.24 -2.60 8.38
CA LEU A 23 -25.09 -1.91 7.80
C LEU A 23 -23.77 -2.30 8.48
N MET A 24 -23.82 -2.62 9.77
CA MET A 24 -22.65 -3.03 10.56
C MET A 24 -22.20 -4.47 10.31
N ILE A 25 -23.05 -5.30 9.71
CA ILE A 25 -22.65 -6.66 9.31
C ILE A 25 -21.61 -6.53 8.20
N SER A 26 -20.36 -6.80 8.55
CA SER A 26 -19.25 -6.78 7.59
C SER A 26 -19.46 -7.89 6.55
N PRO A 27 -19.44 -7.58 5.25
CA PRO A 27 -19.48 -8.61 4.21
C PRO A 27 -18.31 -9.59 4.30
N PHE A 28 -17.23 -9.21 5.00
CA PHE A 28 -16.02 -10.01 5.17
C PHE A 28 -16.14 -11.08 6.27
N GLU A 29 -17.04 -10.91 7.24
CA GLU A 29 -17.24 -11.91 8.31
C GLU A 29 -17.93 -13.18 7.81
N SER A 30 -18.60 -13.13 6.67
CA SER A 30 -19.38 -14.25 6.14
C SER A 30 -18.75 -14.98 4.95
N ASP A 31 -17.65 -14.47 4.37
CA ASP A 31 -17.04 -15.10 3.18
C ASP A 31 -15.81 -15.97 3.55
N THR A 32 -16.10 -17.13 4.16
CA THR A 32 -15.09 -18.16 4.42
C THR A 32 -14.43 -18.64 3.12
N GLY A 33 -15.13 -18.57 1.99
CA GLY A 33 -14.61 -18.93 0.67
C GLY A 33 -13.52 -17.98 0.18
N LEU A 34 -13.66 -16.67 0.44
CA LEU A 34 -12.64 -15.68 0.11
C LEU A 34 -11.37 -15.88 0.96
N THR A 35 -11.55 -16.08 2.26
CA THR A 35 -10.44 -16.34 3.17
C THR A 35 -9.65 -17.58 2.76
N GLN A 36 -10.35 -18.66 2.40
CA GLN A 36 -9.70 -19.89 1.93
C GLN A 36 -8.93 -19.66 0.62
N LYS A 37 -9.52 -18.97 -0.36
CA LYS A 37 -8.83 -18.64 -1.63
C LYS A 37 -7.54 -17.86 -1.40
N VAL A 38 -7.56 -16.87 -0.51
CA VAL A 38 -6.36 -16.10 -0.17
C VAL A 38 -5.31 -17.00 0.49
N ALA A 39 -5.71 -17.86 1.41
CA ALA A 39 -4.81 -18.83 2.04
C ALA A 39 -4.17 -19.77 1.02
N ASP A 40 -4.95 -20.29 0.07
CA ASP A 40 -4.47 -21.17 -0.99
C ASP A 40 -3.45 -20.45 -1.90
N ILE A 41 -3.69 -19.18 -2.25
CA ILE A 41 -2.74 -18.35 -3.01
C ILE A 41 -1.43 -18.20 -2.23
N LEU A 42 -1.51 -17.85 -0.95
CA LEU A 42 -0.31 -17.68 -0.12
C LEU A 42 0.49 -18.98 0.01
N HIS A 43 -0.18 -20.11 0.19
CA HIS A 43 0.46 -21.42 0.24
C HIS A 43 1.13 -21.77 -1.10
N THR A 44 0.46 -21.50 -2.21
CA THR A 44 0.98 -21.75 -3.56
C THR A 44 2.24 -20.92 -3.81
N VAL A 45 2.19 -19.61 -3.49
CA VAL A 45 3.37 -18.74 -3.65
C VAL A 45 4.51 -19.16 -2.72
N ALA A 46 4.22 -19.60 -1.49
CA ALA A 46 5.25 -20.08 -0.58
C ALA A 46 5.92 -21.39 -1.06
N ALA A 47 5.21 -22.22 -1.81
CA ALA A 47 5.71 -23.49 -2.32
C ALA A 47 6.43 -23.36 -3.68
N GLU A 48 5.91 -22.53 -4.59
CA GLU A 48 6.33 -22.45 -5.99
C GLU A 48 7.04 -21.13 -6.35
N TRP A 49 7.12 -20.17 -5.41
CA TRP A 49 7.87 -18.90 -5.54
C TRP A 49 7.51 -18.11 -6.81
N ASP A 50 8.51 -17.77 -7.60
CA ASP A 50 8.40 -16.92 -8.81
C ASP A 50 7.48 -17.53 -9.87
N ASP A 51 7.45 -18.85 -10.00
CA ASP A 51 6.59 -19.57 -10.95
C ASP A 51 5.11 -19.35 -10.60
N ALA A 52 4.77 -19.44 -9.31
CA ALA A 52 3.42 -19.18 -8.84
C ALA A 52 3.02 -17.72 -9.08
N VAL A 53 3.90 -16.75 -8.77
CA VAL A 53 3.62 -15.33 -8.98
C VAL A 53 3.40 -15.03 -10.45
N THR A 54 4.25 -15.55 -11.33
CA THR A 54 4.12 -15.35 -12.78
C THR A 54 2.79 -15.92 -13.30
N ARG A 55 2.45 -17.15 -12.90
CA ARG A 55 1.20 -17.81 -13.32
C ARG A 55 -0.03 -17.07 -12.80
N LEU A 56 -0.05 -16.70 -11.52
CA LEU A 56 -1.17 -15.98 -10.91
C LEU A 56 -1.33 -14.57 -11.51
N THR A 57 -0.23 -13.89 -11.84
CA THR A 57 -0.28 -12.58 -12.52
C THR A 57 -0.88 -12.73 -13.91
N ASN A 58 -0.50 -13.76 -14.67
CA ASN A 58 -1.09 -14.03 -15.98
C ASN A 58 -2.60 -14.33 -15.88
N GLU A 59 -3.00 -15.09 -14.86
CA GLU A 59 -4.41 -15.45 -14.63
C GLU A 59 -5.26 -14.24 -14.23
N PHE A 60 -4.82 -13.45 -13.24
CA PHE A 60 -5.64 -12.38 -12.67
C PHE A 60 -5.54 -11.06 -13.43
N ASP A 61 -4.35 -10.74 -13.95
CA ASP A 61 -4.09 -9.46 -14.62
C ASP A 61 -4.04 -9.61 -16.16
N GLN A 62 -4.39 -10.81 -16.68
CA GLN A 62 -4.42 -11.11 -18.11
C GLN A 62 -3.11 -10.74 -18.83
N ARG A 63 -1.97 -11.05 -18.18
CA ARG A 63 -0.64 -10.87 -18.72
C ARG A 63 -0.24 -12.12 -19.50
N ASP A 64 0.85 -12.04 -20.26
CA ASP A 64 1.48 -13.15 -20.98
C ASP A 64 2.99 -13.14 -20.67
N ALA A 65 3.32 -13.19 -19.39
CA ALA A 65 4.70 -13.21 -18.92
C ALA A 65 5.21 -14.64 -18.87
N HIS A 66 6.44 -14.87 -19.34
CA HIS A 66 7.10 -16.17 -19.25
C HIS A 66 7.91 -16.33 -17.96
N SER A 67 8.25 -15.20 -17.32
CA SER A 67 9.02 -15.15 -16.08
C SER A 67 8.71 -13.89 -15.27
N LEU A 68 9.12 -13.86 -14.01
CA LEU A 68 9.02 -12.66 -13.17
C LEU A 68 9.84 -11.49 -13.74
N ALA A 69 10.91 -11.77 -14.48
CA ALA A 69 11.71 -10.72 -15.13
C ALA A 69 10.91 -9.94 -16.18
N ASP A 70 9.96 -10.57 -16.87
CA ASP A 70 9.08 -9.93 -17.86
C ASP A 70 8.11 -8.93 -17.20
N LEU A 71 7.86 -9.07 -15.89
CA LEU A 71 7.02 -8.18 -15.10
C LEU A 71 7.80 -7.00 -14.50
N THR A 72 9.12 -7.01 -14.63
CA THR A 72 9.99 -5.96 -14.09
C THR A 72 9.98 -4.73 -14.99
N ILE A 73 9.58 -3.60 -14.45
CA ILE A 73 9.65 -2.30 -15.14
C ILE A 73 11.08 -1.79 -15.07
N GLN A 74 11.72 -1.62 -16.23
CA GLN A 74 13.09 -1.12 -16.31
C GLN A 74 13.16 0.39 -16.07
N GLN A 75 14.33 0.88 -15.65
CA GLN A 75 14.54 2.30 -15.31
C GLN A 75 14.20 3.23 -16.48
N GLU A 76 14.57 2.84 -17.70
CA GLU A 76 14.32 3.61 -18.92
C GLU A 76 12.81 3.84 -19.16
N ALA A 77 11.96 2.87 -18.78
CA ALA A 77 10.51 3.01 -18.89
C ALA A 77 9.98 4.02 -17.86
N LEU A 78 10.53 4.03 -16.66
CA LEU A 78 10.20 5.01 -15.62
C LEU A 78 10.61 6.43 -16.02
N ASP A 79 11.82 6.59 -16.55
CA ASP A 79 12.34 7.87 -17.03
C ASP A 79 11.49 8.40 -18.20
N THR A 80 11.13 7.53 -19.12
CA THR A 80 10.22 7.86 -20.24
C THR A 80 8.84 8.28 -19.74
N ALA A 81 8.27 7.56 -18.77
CA ALA A 81 6.98 7.91 -18.19
C ALA A 81 7.03 9.32 -17.57
N LEU A 82 8.10 9.65 -16.84
CA LEU A 82 8.25 10.94 -16.19
C LEU A 82 8.27 12.12 -17.17
N VAL A 83 8.86 11.96 -18.34
CA VAL A 83 8.93 13.03 -19.36
C VAL A 83 7.70 13.10 -20.27
N THR A 84 6.90 12.02 -20.32
CA THR A 84 5.70 11.93 -21.17
C THR A 84 4.41 12.42 -20.49
N ILE A 85 4.35 12.40 -19.17
CA ILE A 85 3.19 12.92 -18.44
C ILE A 85 3.02 14.42 -18.67
N PRO A 86 1.78 14.96 -18.70
CA PRO A 86 1.54 16.39 -18.80
C PRO A 86 2.30 17.19 -17.74
N ALA A 87 2.77 18.38 -18.13
CA ALA A 87 3.60 19.21 -17.26
C ALA A 87 2.90 19.60 -15.96
N ASP A 88 1.62 19.95 -16.03
CA ASP A 88 0.79 20.29 -14.88
C ASP A 88 0.63 19.12 -13.90
N LEU A 89 0.47 17.90 -14.41
CA LEU A 89 0.44 16.70 -13.58
C LEU A 89 1.79 16.43 -12.92
N ARG A 90 2.88 16.57 -13.67
CA ARG A 90 4.23 16.42 -13.13
C ARG A 90 4.52 17.42 -12.02
N ASP A 91 4.14 18.68 -12.22
CA ASP A 91 4.33 19.74 -11.22
C ASP A 91 3.49 19.48 -9.97
N ALA A 92 2.26 19.00 -10.13
CA ALA A 92 1.40 18.62 -9.00
C ALA A 92 1.99 17.44 -8.20
N LEU A 93 2.53 16.41 -8.88
CA LEU A 93 3.18 15.28 -8.22
C LEU A 93 4.47 15.71 -7.52
N ALA A 94 5.26 16.60 -8.12
CA ALA A 94 6.47 17.14 -7.51
C ALA A 94 6.15 17.92 -6.22
N LEU A 95 5.12 18.77 -6.25
CA LEU A 95 4.66 19.50 -5.07
C LEU A 95 4.16 18.56 -3.97
N ALA A 96 3.43 17.52 -4.34
CA ALA A 96 2.97 16.49 -3.40
C ALA A 96 4.15 15.76 -2.76
N ALA A 97 5.14 15.37 -3.56
CA ALA A 97 6.35 14.71 -3.09
C ALA A 97 7.15 15.58 -2.10
N GLU A 98 7.29 16.88 -2.39
CA GLU A 98 7.94 17.84 -1.49
C GLU A 98 7.23 17.92 -0.13
N ARG A 99 5.92 18.08 -0.13
CA ARG A 99 5.11 18.13 1.10
C ARG A 99 5.19 16.86 1.93
N ILE A 100 5.16 15.70 1.27
CA ILE A 100 5.29 14.40 1.94
C ILE A 100 6.68 14.26 2.55
N ARG A 101 7.73 14.67 1.84
CA ARG A 101 9.10 14.65 2.36
C ARG A 101 9.28 15.55 3.59
N ASP A 102 8.76 16.76 3.54
CA ASP A 102 8.80 17.69 4.69
C ASP A 102 8.09 17.09 5.92
N PHE A 103 6.93 16.45 5.70
CA PHE A 103 6.22 15.76 6.77
C PHE A 103 7.01 14.59 7.35
N HIS A 104 7.58 13.73 6.49
CA HIS A 104 8.34 12.56 6.92
C HIS A 104 9.64 12.94 7.63
N GLN A 105 10.31 14.01 7.23
CA GLN A 105 11.51 14.51 7.92
C GLN A 105 11.24 14.84 9.39
N ARG A 106 10.05 15.32 9.71
CA ARG A 106 9.64 15.65 11.10
C ARG A 106 9.36 14.40 11.95
N GLN A 107 9.23 13.26 11.32
CA GLN A 107 8.97 11.97 12.00
C GLN A 107 10.24 11.14 12.22
N LEU A 108 11.42 11.68 11.87
CA LEU A 108 12.67 10.97 12.09
C LEU A 108 12.87 10.70 13.59
N ALA A 109 13.03 9.44 13.92
CA ALA A 109 13.40 9.03 15.25
C ALA A 109 14.93 8.96 15.36
N GLU A 110 15.47 9.53 16.42
CA GLU A 110 16.90 9.49 16.70
C GLU A 110 17.23 8.36 17.68
N SER A 111 18.45 7.80 17.55
CA SER A 111 18.98 6.90 18.55
C SER A 111 19.42 7.71 19.76
N TRP A 112 19.14 7.21 20.95
CA TRP A 112 19.57 7.83 22.20
C TRP A 112 19.98 6.76 23.22
N GLN A 113 20.87 7.14 24.13
CA GLN A 113 21.28 6.30 25.25
C GLN A 113 21.64 7.15 26.45
N TYR A 114 21.50 6.58 27.63
CA TYR A 114 21.91 7.15 28.90
C TYR A 114 22.32 6.07 29.89
N GLU A 115 23.07 6.46 30.88
CA GLU A 115 23.44 5.59 32.01
C GLU A 115 22.59 5.96 33.22
N ASP A 116 21.98 4.98 33.87
CA ASP A 116 21.21 5.19 35.09
C ASP A 116 22.09 5.31 36.32
N GLY A 117 21.48 5.59 37.50
CA GLY A 117 22.21 5.73 38.76
C GLY A 117 22.89 4.47 39.28
N GLU A 118 22.65 3.32 38.67
CA GLU A 118 23.21 2.01 39.00
C GLU A 118 24.29 1.56 38.00
N GLY A 119 24.56 2.38 36.97
CA GLY A 119 25.55 2.11 35.94
C GLY A 119 24.99 1.27 34.75
N ASN A 120 23.68 1.10 34.65
CA ASN A 120 23.09 0.39 33.54
C ASN A 120 22.98 1.31 32.33
N LEU A 121 23.39 0.83 31.14
CA LEU A 121 23.22 1.56 29.86
C LEU A 121 21.86 1.25 29.25
N LEU A 122 21.03 2.25 29.14
CA LEU A 122 19.67 2.19 28.58
C LEU A 122 19.56 3.08 27.35
N GLY A 123 18.76 2.65 26.35
CA GLY A 123 18.62 3.46 25.15
C GLY A 123 17.73 2.85 24.09
N GLN A 124 17.60 3.58 22.99
CA GLN A 124 16.93 3.14 21.79
C GLN A 124 17.88 3.29 20.60
N ARG A 125 18.05 2.20 19.87
CA ARG A 125 18.79 2.22 18.61
C ARG A 125 17.81 2.23 17.44
N VAL A 126 17.89 3.24 16.59
CA VAL A 126 17.16 3.33 15.32
C VAL A 126 18.09 2.94 14.19
N SER A 127 17.72 1.90 13.43
CA SER A 127 18.50 1.42 12.30
C SER A 127 17.61 1.30 11.07
N PRO A 128 18.11 1.63 9.86
CA PRO A 128 17.37 1.41 8.63
C PRO A 128 17.24 -0.08 8.33
N LEU A 129 16.21 -0.43 7.57
CA LEU A 129 16.16 -1.69 6.86
C LEU A 129 16.99 -1.55 5.57
N ASP A 130 17.75 -2.59 5.22
CA ASP A 130 18.59 -2.57 4.01
C ASP A 130 17.76 -2.59 2.72
N ARG A 131 16.60 -3.27 2.77
CA ARG A 131 15.67 -3.38 1.64
C ARG A 131 14.26 -3.56 2.13
N VAL A 132 13.30 -2.90 1.47
CA VAL A 132 11.86 -3.00 1.76
C VAL A 132 11.08 -3.21 0.46
N GLY A 133 9.98 -3.96 0.54
CA GLY A 133 8.99 -4.04 -0.52
C GLY A 133 7.87 -3.03 -0.23
N VAL A 134 7.42 -2.34 -1.27
CA VAL A 134 6.26 -1.44 -1.21
C VAL A 134 5.18 -1.99 -2.12
N TYR A 135 4.01 -2.30 -1.55
CA TYR A 135 2.83 -2.65 -2.34
C TYR A 135 1.99 -1.40 -2.59
N VAL A 136 1.66 -1.18 -3.85
CA VAL A 136 0.73 -0.12 -4.28
C VAL A 136 -0.46 -0.79 -4.95
N PRO A 137 -1.68 -0.62 -4.43
CA PRO A 137 -2.86 -1.18 -5.07
C PRO A 137 -3.07 -0.56 -6.45
N GLY A 138 -3.59 -1.37 -7.37
CA GLY A 138 -3.89 -0.98 -8.75
C GLY A 138 -5.21 -1.56 -9.21
N GLY A 139 -5.45 -1.53 -10.53
CA GLY A 139 -6.63 -2.09 -11.17
C GLY A 139 -7.68 -1.04 -11.52
N ARG A 140 -8.70 -0.83 -10.69
CA ARG A 140 -9.81 0.09 -11.02
C ARG A 140 -9.44 1.57 -10.97
N ALA A 141 -8.42 1.93 -10.19
CA ALA A 141 -7.94 3.30 -10.04
C ALA A 141 -6.42 3.32 -9.87
N SER A 142 -5.79 4.44 -10.25
CA SER A 142 -4.40 4.72 -9.96
C SER A 142 -4.28 5.35 -8.56
N TYR A 143 -3.24 4.98 -7.82
CA TYR A 143 -2.99 5.50 -6.47
C TYR A 143 -1.61 6.18 -6.38
N PRO A 144 -1.40 7.32 -7.07
CA PRO A 144 -0.11 8.03 -7.05
C PRO A 144 0.26 8.50 -5.64
N SER A 145 -0.72 8.85 -4.81
CA SER A 145 -0.48 9.21 -3.41
C SER A 145 0.11 8.04 -2.61
N SER A 146 -0.38 6.82 -2.82
CA SER A 146 0.17 5.63 -2.14
C SER A 146 1.61 5.36 -2.56
N VAL A 147 1.95 5.56 -3.85
CA VAL A 147 3.34 5.49 -4.31
C VAL A 147 4.19 6.50 -3.54
N LEU A 148 3.85 7.79 -3.59
CA LEU A 148 4.62 8.85 -2.97
C LEU A 148 4.75 8.66 -1.46
N MET A 149 3.65 8.36 -0.76
CA MET A 149 3.65 8.23 0.70
C MET A 149 4.45 7.03 1.21
N ASN A 150 4.55 5.97 0.43
CA ASN A 150 5.30 4.77 0.83
C ASN A 150 6.75 4.76 0.33
N THR A 151 7.06 5.43 -0.79
CA THR A 151 8.42 5.42 -1.37
C THR A 151 9.27 6.61 -0.93
N ILE A 152 8.66 7.74 -0.57
CA ILE A 152 9.40 8.89 -0.01
C ILE A 152 9.69 8.58 1.45
N ASP A 153 10.74 7.80 1.67
CA ASP A 153 11.16 7.38 2.99
C ASP A 153 11.83 8.53 3.76
N ARG A 154 11.69 8.44 5.08
CA ARG A 154 12.34 9.32 6.05
C ARG A 154 13.88 9.26 6.00
N LYS A 155 14.45 8.18 5.45
CA LYS A 155 15.90 7.94 5.42
C LYS A 155 16.56 8.13 4.07
N SER A 156 15.80 8.25 2.99
CA SER A 156 16.34 8.54 1.66
C SER A 156 16.84 10.00 1.50
N VAL A 157 16.89 10.73 2.59
CA VAL A 157 17.31 12.13 2.64
C VAL A 157 18.68 12.23 3.33
N VAL A 158 19.62 11.39 2.88
CA VAL A 158 21.04 11.55 3.20
C VAL A 158 21.79 11.77 1.91
#